data_6311ed914881570b91f61fd25b48408c
#
_entry.id   6311ed914881570b91f61fd25b48408c
#
_cell.length_a   1.000
_cell.length_b   1.000
_cell.length_c   1.000
_cell.angle_alpha   90.00
_cell.angle_beta   90.00
_cell.angle_gamma   90.00
#
_symmetry.space_group_name_H-M   'P 1'
#
loop_
_entity.id
_entity.type
_entity.pdbx_description
1 polymer ?
#
loop_
_entity_poly.entity_id
_entity_poly.type
_entity_poly.pdbx_seq_one_letter_code
_entity_poly.pdbx_strand_id
1 'polypeptide(L)'
;MLILGLQHMFAMFGATILVPILVNNYFHGEGLSIQVTLFCAGFGTLLFHVLTKLKVPAFLGSSFAFLGGFATVAELDTGIFANMSYGEKLPYACGGVFVAGLLYLVLAMIVKVIGVKRVMRYLPPVVTGPIIICIGLSLAPSAISNASQNWILALIALGTVIFFNIWGVGMFRIIPILMGIVVSYVVA
;
A
#
# COMPACT_ATOMS: atom_id res chain seq x y z
N MET A 1 20.35 15.12 -1.98
CA MET A 1 19.57 14.44 -0.92
C MET A 1 18.14 14.94 -0.87
N LEU A 2 17.85 16.23 -0.77
CA LEU A 2 16.49 16.77 -0.65
C LEU A 2 15.59 16.45 -1.86
N ILE A 3 16.14 16.57 -3.07
CA ILE A 3 15.41 16.23 -4.32
C ILE A 3 15.03 14.76 -4.39
N LEU A 4 15.93 13.87 -3.97
CA LEU A 4 15.64 12.41 -3.92
C LEU A 4 14.57 12.08 -2.86
N GLY A 5 14.60 12.76 -1.71
CA GLY A 5 13.57 12.62 -0.68
C GLY A 5 12.21 13.09 -1.16
N LEU A 6 12.14 14.25 -1.81
CA LEU A 6 10.91 14.79 -2.40
C LEU A 6 10.35 13.85 -3.47
N GLN A 7 11.19 13.35 -4.34
CA GLN A 7 10.84 12.38 -5.36
C GLN A 7 10.27 11.08 -4.76
N HIS A 8 10.91 10.55 -3.72
CA HIS A 8 10.44 9.33 -3.06
C HIS A 8 9.07 9.55 -2.39
N MET A 9 8.87 10.72 -1.79
CA MET A 9 7.57 11.12 -1.23
C MET A 9 6.47 11.13 -2.30
N PHE A 10 6.71 11.73 -3.47
CA PHE A 10 5.73 11.73 -4.55
C PHE A 10 5.46 10.34 -5.13
N ALA A 11 6.49 9.50 -5.26
CA ALA A 11 6.32 8.12 -5.74
C ALA A 11 5.44 7.28 -4.81
N MET A 12 5.55 7.47 -3.49
CA MET A 12 4.78 6.73 -2.49
C MET A 12 3.41 7.34 -2.17
N PHE A 13 3.20 8.61 -2.50
CA PHE A 13 1.97 9.35 -2.20
C PHE A 13 0.73 8.67 -2.80
N GLY A 14 0.77 8.35 -4.10
CA GLY A 14 -0.34 7.70 -4.79
C GLY A 14 -0.71 6.34 -4.17
N ALA A 15 0.28 5.51 -3.88
CA ALA A 15 0.07 4.21 -3.25
C ALA A 15 -0.51 4.34 -1.83
N THR A 16 -0.05 5.33 -1.06
CA THR A 16 -0.53 5.56 0.31
C THR A 16 -1.97 6.04 0.35
N ILE A 17 -2.42 6.85 -0.62
CA ILE A 17 -3.80 7.32 -0.73
C ILE A 17 -4.73 6.24 -1.27
N LEU A 18 -4.26 5.39 -2.17
CA LEU A 18 -5.10 4.40 -2.84
C LEU A 18 -5.70 3.38 -1.84
N VAL A 19 -4.94 2.98 -0.82
CA VAL A 19 -5.44 2.00 0.16
C VAL A 19 -6.65 2.52 0.94
N PRO A 20 -6.66 3.72 1.57
CA PRO A 20 -7.87 4.22 2.23
C PRO A 20 -9.05 4.42 1.26
N ILE A 21 -8.81 4.78 -0.01
CA ILE A 21 -9.89 4.86 -1.00
C ILE A 21 -10.51 3.48 -1.23
N LEU A 22 -9.68 2.42 -1.40
CA LEU A 22 -10.18 1.06 -1.59
C LEU A 22 -10.89 0.51 -0.34
N VAL A 23 -10.37 0.80 0.85
CA VAL A 23 -11.05 0.44 2.11
C VAL A 23 -12.40 1.14 2.21
N ASN A 24 -12.49 2.43 1.84
CA ASN A 24 -13.75 3.16 1.84
C ASN A 24 -14.79 2.55 0.88
N ASN A 25 -14.36 1.94 -0.23
CA ASN A 25 -15.28 1.21 -1.11
C ASN A 25 -15.89 -0.01 -0.41
N TYR A 26 -15.12 -0.77 0.38
CA TYR A 26 -15.64 -1.91 1.16
C TYR A 26 -16.54 -1.46 2.32
N PHE A 27 -16.28 -0.32 2.93
CA PHE A 27 -17.02 0.23 4.06
C PHE A 27 -18.07 1.26 3.66
N HIS A 28 -18.44 1.33 2.38
CA HIS A 28 -19.48 2.21 1.83
C HIS A 28 -19.32 3.70 2.21
N GLY A 29 -18.09 4.17 2.29
CA GLY A 29 -17.74 5.54 2.65
C GLY A 29 -17.46 5.77 4.15
N GLU A 30 -17.77 4.81 5.02
CA GLU A 30 -17.52 4.87 6.47
C GLU A 30 -16.15 4.27 6.86
N GLY A 31 -15.19 4.29 5.96
CA GLY A 31 -13.87 3.68 6.13
C GLY A 31 -12.81 4.65 6.64
N LEU A 32 -11.60 4.48 6.14
CA LEU A 32 -10.41 5.23 6.60
C LEU A 32 -10.39 6.66 6.05
N SER A 33 -10.13 7.64 6.92
CA SER A 33 -9.83 9.01 6.49
C SER A 33 -8.46 9.07 5.80
N ILE A 34 -8.41 9.63 4.57
CA ILE A 34 -7.18 9.82 3.82
C ILE A 34 -6.19 10.71 4.58
N GLN A 35 -6.68 11.79 5.20
CA GLN A 35 -5.86 12.74 5.95
C GLN A 35 -5.19 12.07 7.15
N VAL A 36 -5.96 11.30 7.92
CA VAL A 36 -5.45 10.55 9.07
C VAL A 36 -4.44 9.49 8.62
N THR A 37 -4.72 8.80 7.53
CA THR A 37 -3.82 7.79 6.97
C THR A 37 -2.48 8.40 6.54
N LEU A 38 -2.50 9.54 5.84
CA LEU A 38 -1.29 10.26 5.46
C LEU A 38 -0.50 10.77 6.66
N PHE A 39 -1.20 11.33 7.66
CA PHE A 39 -0.57 11.78 8.90
C PHE A 39 0.12 10.62 9.63
N CYS A 40 -0.58 9.49 9.80
CA CYS A 40 -0.03 8.30 10.43
C CYS A 40 1.14 7.70 9.65
N ALA A 41 1.10 7.71 8.32
CA ALA A 41 2.20 7.25 7.46
C ALA A 41 3.45 8.13 7.64
N GLY A 42 3.27 9.46 7.68
CA GLY A 42 4.35 10.42 7.95
C GLY A 42 4.94 10.24 9.34
N PHE A 43 4.11 10.20 10.37
CA PHE A 43 4.54 9.99 11.75
C PHE A 43 5.24 8.64 11.94
N GLY A 44 4.67 7.56 11.39
CA GLY A 44 5.27 6.22 11.42
C GLY A 44 6.63 6.19 10.74
N THR A 45 6.77 6.87 9.60
CA THR A 45 8.04 7.00 8.89
C THR A 45 9.10 7.73 9.72
N LEU A 46 8.75 8.85 10.37
CA LEU A 46 9.66 9.58 11.25
C LEU A 46 10.08 8.73 12.44
N LEU A 47 9.12 8.06 13.10
CA LEU A 47 9.41 7.15 14.21
C LEU A 47 10.35 6.02 13.78
N PHE A 48 10.10 5.43 12.61
CA PHE A 48 10.98 4.39 12.05
C PHE A 48 12.42 4.91 11.84
N HIS A 49 12.59 6.12 11.30
CA HIS A 49 13.91 6.71 11.12
C HIS A 49 14.63 6.97 12.44
N VAL A 50 13.92 7.42 13.48
CA VAL A 50 14.48 7.59 14.83
C VAL A 50 14.93 6.24 15.40
N LEU A 51 14.07 5.21 15.34
CA LEU A 51 14.38 3.88 15.86
C LEU A 51 15.53 3.20 15.12
N THR A 52 15.62 3.39 13.80
CA THR A 52 16.71 2.84 12.98
C THR A 52 17.97 3.71 12.98
N LYS A 53 17.98 4.82 13.74
CA LYS A 53 19.09 5.79 13.81
C LYS A 53 19.49 6.29 12.41
N LEU A 54 18.49 6.54 11.55
CA LEU A 54 18.66 7.00 10.16
C LEU A 54 19.52 6.06 9.28
N LYS A 55 19.68 4.79 9.67
CA LYS A 55 20.48 3.82 8.92
C LYS A 55 19.73 3.17 7.77
N VAL A 56 18.39 3.17 7.81
CA VAL A 56 17.54 2.53 6.81
C VAL A 56 16.68 3.61 6.14
N PRO A 57 16.96 4.00 4.89
CA PRO A 57 16.16 4.98 4.15
C PRO A 57 14.91 4.28 3.61
N ALA A 58 13.85 4.20 4.42
CA ALA A 58 12.57 3.61 4.02
C ALA A 58 11.42 4.55 4.38
N PHE A 59 10.41 4.61 3.51
CA PHE A 59 9.14 5.26 3.77
C PHE A 59 8.11 4.19 4.17
N LEU A 60 7.35 4.44 5.21
CA LEU A 60 6.25 3.58 5.65
C LEU A 60 4.94 4.16 5.14
N GLY A 61 4.29 3.43 4.26
CA GLY A 61 2.99 3.79 3.70
C GLY A 61 1.94 2.71 3.97
N SER A 62 0.76 2.90 3.40
CA SER A 62 -0.34 1.95 3.49
C SER A 62 0.01 0.63 2.79
N SER A 63 -0.45 -0.49 3.33
CA SER A 63 -0.17 -1.82 2.80
C SER A 63 -1.38 -2.42 2.09
N PHE A 64 -1.21 -2.78 0.82
CA PHE A 64 -2.23 -3.49 0.03
C PHE A 64 -2.51 -4.91 0.55
N ALA A 65 -1.57 -5.52 1.27
CA ALA A 65 -1.72 -6.87 1.80
C ALA A 65 -2.88 -6.99 2.82
N PHE A 66 -3.25 -5.90 3.49
CA PHE A 66 -4.35 -5.89 4.45
C PHE A 66 -5.72 -5.64 3.84
N LEU A 67 -5.82 -5.28 2.55
CA LEU A 67 -7.11 -5.01 1.90
C LEU A 67 -8.09 -6.19 2.00
N GLY A 68 -7.60 -7.42 1.81
CA GLY A 68 -8.42 -8.62 1.99
C GLY A 68 -8.98 -8.74 3.41
N GLY A 69 -8.20 -8.41 4.43
CA GLY A 69 -8.66 -8.40 5.82
C GLY A 69 -9.74 -7.35 6.08
N PHE A 70 -9.57 -6.14 5.53
CA PHE A 70 -10.60 -5.09 5.60
C PHE A 70 -11.90 -5.53 4.90
N ALA A 71 -11.81 -6.08 3.68
CA ALA A 71 -12.97 -6.59 2.94
C ALA A 71 -13.70 -7.69 3.72
N THR A 72 -12.96 -8.65 4.27
CA THR A 72 -13.56 -9.73 5.08
C THR A 72 -14.32 -9.20 6.30
N VAL A 73 -13.74 -8.23 7.03
CA VAL A 73 -14.41 -7.64 8.21
C VAL A 73 -15.64 -6.83 7.80
N ALA A 74 -15.58 -6.11 6.68
CA ALA A 74 -16.72 -5.34 6.16
C ALA A 74 -17.91 -6.25 5.84
N GLU A 75 -17.68 -7.42 5.25
CA GLU A 75 -18.70 -8.40 4.84
C GLU A 75 -19.14 -9.35 5.99
N LEU A 76 -18.55 -9.23 7.17
CA LEU A 76 -18.85 -10.14 8.29
C LEU A 76 -20.20 -9.79 8.92
N ASP A 77 -21.19 -10.68 8.75
CA ASP A 77 -22.55 -10.50 9.27
C ASP A 77 -22.95 -11.60 10.28
N THR A 78 -21.95 -12.16 10.99
CA THR A 78 -22.16 -13.23 11.96
C THR A 78 -21.70 -12.84 13.36
N GLY A 79 -22.31 -13.42 14.38
CA GLY A 79 -21.95 -13.19 15.77
C GLY A 79 -22.16 -11.74 16.20
N ILE A 80 -21.14 -11.12 16.76
CA ILE A 80 -21.19 -9.72 17.23
C ILE A 80 -21.33 -8.70 16.11
N PHE A 81 -20.98 -9.06 14.88
CA PHE A 81 -21.00 -8.16 13.71
C PHE A 81 -22.36 -8.11 12.99
N ALA A 82 -23.31 -8.99 13.32
CA ALA A 82 -24.57 -9.13 12.60
C ALA A 82 -25.46 -7.86 12.57
N ASN A 83 -25.31 -6.97 13.56
CA ASN A 83 -26.10 -5.74 13.66
C ASN A 83 -25.22 -4.48 13.68
N MET A 84 -23.94 -4.59 13.31
CA MET A 84 -23.02 -3.47 13.30
C MET A 84 -23.05 -2.74 11.96
N SER A 85 -23.04 -1.40 12.02
CA SER A 85 -22.79 -0.58 10.83
C SER A 85 -21.37 -0.75 10.32
N TYR A 86 -21.10 -0.33 9.07
CA TYR A 86 -19.75 -0.39 8.50
C TYR A 86 -18.75 0.42 9.34
N GLY A 87 -19.13 1.60 9.83
CA GLY A 87 -18.30 2.43 10.70
C GLY A 87 -17.96 1.76 12.04
N GLU A 88 -18.88 0.98 12.61
CA GLU A 88 -18.65 0.22 13.84
C GLU A 88 -17.73 -1.00 13.63
N LYS A 89 -17.72 -1.58 12.44
CA LYS A 89 -16.82 -2.70 12.07
C LYS A 89 -15.37 -2.22 11.83
N LEU A 90 -15.16 -0.97 11.43
CA LEU A 90 -13.84 -0.42 11.08
C LEU A 90 -12.81 -0.51 12.21
N PRO A 91 -13.10 -0.18 13.48
CA PRO A 91 -12.15 -0.35 14.58
C PRO A 91 -11.66 -1.78 14.77
N TYR A 92 -12.51 -2.77 14.50
CA TYR A 92 -12.12 -4.19 14.58
C TYR A 92 -11.14 -4.56 13.46
N ALA A 93 -11.38 -4.07 12.24
CA ALA A 93 -10.44 -4.25 11.14
C ALA A 93 -9.09 -3.60 11.43
N CYS A 94 -9.09 -2.35 11.96
CA CYS A 94 -7.86 -1.68 12.39
C CYS A 94 -7.17 -2.40 13.55
N GLY A 95 -7.95 -2.94 14.51
CA GLY A 95 -7.43 -3.78 15.58
C GLY A 95 -6.74 -5.04 15.07
N GLY A 96 -7.30 -5.68 14.03
CA GLY A 96 -6.66 -6.81 13.35
C GLY A 96 -5.31 -6.45 12.72
N VAL A 97 -5.22 -5.28 12.07
CA VAL A 97 -3.94 -4.76 11.52
C VAL A 97 -2.93 -4.48 12.65
N PHE A 98 -3.38 -3.93 13.79
CA PHE A 98 -2.54 -3.72 14.96
C PHE A 98 -1.98 -5.03 15.50
N VAL A 99 -2.82 -6.06 15.67
CA VAL A 99 -2.39 -7.40 16.10
C VAL A 99 -1.40 -8.01 15.11
N ALA A 100 -1.66 -7.88 13.80
CA ALA A 100 -0.71 -8.30 12.77
C ALA A 100 0.65 -7.56 12.91
N GLY A 101 0.63 -6.27 13.25
CA GLY A 101 1.83 -5.50 13.58
C GLY A 101 2.63 -6.10 14.75
N LEU A 102 1.95 -6.59 15.79
CA LEU A 102 2.62 -7.26 16.92
C LEU A 102 3.30 -8.57 16.50
N LEU A 103 2.75 -9.30 15.52
CA LEU A 103 3.40 -10.50 14.99
C LEU A 103 4.76 -10.21 14.34
N TYR A 104 4.97 -8.99 13.79
CA TYR A 104 6.29 -8.59 13.32
C TYR A 104 7.34 -8.49 14.44
N LEU A 105 6.93 -8.13 15.67
CA LEU A 105 7.84 -8.16 16.82
C LEU A 105 8.26 -9.59 17.15
N VAL A 106 7.30 -10.54 17.09
CA VAL A 106 7.60 -11.96 17.27
C VAL A 106 8.56 -12.46 16.19
N LEU A 107 8.30 -12.09 14.93
CA LEU A 107 9.19 -12.43 13.81
C LEU A 107 10.58 -11.82 13.98
N ALA A 108 10.67 -10.57 14.44
CA ALA A 108 11.94 -9.91 14.71
C ALA A 108 12.75 -10.63 15.83
N MET A 109 12.07 -11.11 16.88
CA MET A 109 12.70 -11.94 17.91
C MET A 109 13.21 -13.26 17.35
N ILE A 110 12.41 -13.93 16.51
CA ILE A 110 12.80 -15.17 15.83
C ILE A 110 14.04 -14.92 14.96
N VAL A 111 14.03 -13.87 14.15
CA VAL A 111 15.17 -13.49 13.29
C VAL A 111 16.43 -13.21 14.14
N LYS A 112 16.28 -12.56 15.29
CA LYS A 112 17.39 -12.26 16.21
C LYS A 112 18.02 -13.54 16.81
N VAL A 113 17.19 -14.53 17.15
CA VAL A 113 17.63 -15.78 17.78
C VAL A 113 18.18 -16.78 16.74
N ILE A 114 17.46 -16.98 15.65
CA ILE A 114 17.75 -18.02 14.66
C ILE A 114 18.74 -17.53 13.60
N GLY A 115 18.76 -16.22 13.34
CA GLY A 115 19.57 -15.57 12.33
C GLY A 115 18.90 -15.45 10.98
N VAL A 116 19.21 -14.35 10.27
CA VAL A 116 18.61 -13.98 8.99
C VAL A 116 18.74 -15.08 7.94
N LYS A 117 19.91 -15.72 7.83
CA LYS A 117 20.18 -16.77 6.82
C LYS A 117 19.22 -17.96 6.93
N ARG A 118 18.88 -18.39 8.16
CA ARG A 118 17.95 -19.51 8.36
C ARG A 118 16.52 -19.10 8.03
N VAL A 119 16.08 -17.91 8.48
CA VAL A 119 14.74 -17.41 8.18
C VAL A 119 14.53 -17.24 6.68
N MET A 120 15.50 -16.65 5.94
CA MET A 120 15.45 -16.52 4.47
C MET A 120 15.45 -17.86 3.74
N ARG A 121 15.90 -18.93 4.36
CA ARG A 121 15.81 -20.27 3.79
C ARG A 121 14.36 -20.79 3.74
N TYR A 122 13.52 -20.38 4.70
CA TYR A 122 12.09 -20.73 4.73
C TYR A 122 11.22 -19.78 3.92
N LEU A 123 11.74 -18.59 3.57
CA LEU A 123 11.08 -17.58 2.75
C LEU A 123 11.85 -17.34 1.43
N PRO A 124 12.07 -18.40 0.62
CA PRO A 124 12.76 -18.25 -0.66
C PRO A 124 11.89 -17.46 -1.65
N PRO A 125 12.48 -16.89 -2.72
CA PRO A 125 11.74 -16.16 -3.78
C PRO A 125 10.62 -16.98 -4.42
N VAL A 126 10.75 -18.31 -4.45
CA VAL A 126 9.69 -19.23 -4.93
C VAL A 126 8.42 -19.15 -4.11
N VAL A 127 8.50 -18.78 -2.83
CA VAL A 127 7.32 -18.60 -1.94
C VAL A 127 6.84 -17.15 -2.02
N THR A 128 7.74 -16.18 -1.94
CA THR A 128 7.37 -14.76 -1.90
C THR A 128 6.87 -14.25 -3.25
N GLY A 129 7.39 -14.77 -4.37
CA GLY A 129 6.96 -14.40 -5.72
C GLY A 129 5.47 -14.64 -5.97
N PRO A 130 4.96 -15.87 -5.80
CA PRO A 130 3.53 -16.17 -5.93
C PRO A 130 2.64 -15.33 -5.01
N ILE A 131 3.07 -15.04 -3.78
CA ILE A 131 2.30 -14.19 -2.85
C ILE A 131 2.13 -12.78 -3.44
N ILE A 132 3.20 -12.20 -3.98
CA ILE A 132 3.17 -10.87 -4.61
C ILE A 132 2.24 -10.88 -5.84
N ILE A 133 2.30 -11.94 -6.65
CA ILE A 133 1.41 -12.12 -7.80
C ILE A 133 -0.06 -12.19 -7.34
N CYS A 134 -0.36 -12.96 -6.31
CA CYS A 134 -1.71 -13.08 -5.76
C CYS A 134 -2.24 -11.71 -5.25
N ILE A 135 -1.39 -10.91 -4.58
CA ILE A 135 -1.76 -9.55 -4.16
C ILE A 135 -2.09 -8.70 -5.39
N GLY A 136 -1.25 -8.73 -6.42
CA GLY A 136 -1.50 -7.99 -7.66
C GLY A 136 -2.79 -8.42 -8.37
N LEU A 137 -3.05 -9.71 -8.45
CA LEU A 137 -4.27 -10.25 -9.07
C LEU A 137 -5.53 -9.89 -8.25
N SER A 138 -5.45 -9.85 -6.93
CA SER A 138 -6.59 -9.43 -6.08
C SER A 138 -6.97 -7.97 -6.27
N LEU A 139 -6.04 -7.13 -6.73
CA LEU A 139 -6.27 -5.71 -7.04
C LEU A 139 -6.73 -5.47 -8.50
N ALA A 140 -6.60 -6.46 -9.38
CA ALA A 140 -6.93 -6.33 -10.80
C ALA A 140 -8.40 -5.91 -11.04
N PRO A 141 -9.43 -6.47 -10.36
CA PRO A 141 -10.80 -6.02 -10.55
C PRO A 141 -11.00 -4.53 -10.26
N SER A 142 -10.36 -4.02 -9.20
CA SER A 142 -10.42 -2.59 -8.85
C SER A 142 -9.74 -1.72 -9.91
N ALA A 143 -8.60 -2.15 -10.42
CA ALA A 143 -7.90 -1.45 -11.50
C ALA A 143 -8.73 -1.39 -12.79
N ILE A 144 -9.36 -2.52 -13.17
CA ILE A 144 -10.24 -2.59 -14.35
C ILE A 144 -11.48 -1.70 -14.15
N SER A 145 -12.12 -1.74 -12.99
CA SER A 145 -13.27 -0.91 -12.66
C SER A 145 -12.95 0.58 -12.76
N ASN A 146 -11.78 1.01 -12.27
CA ASN A 146 -11.33 2.39 -12.38
C ASN A 146 -10.99 2.78 -13.83
N ALA A 147 -10.32 1.89 -14.57
CA ALA A 147 -9.96 2.12 -15.96
C ALA A 147 -11.20 2.20 -16.87
N SER A 148 -12.26 1.44 -16.56
CA SER A 148 -13.50 1.41 -17.35
C SER A 148 -14.26 2.74 -17.36
N GLN A 149 -13.99 3.64 -16.44
CA GLN A 149 -14.57 4.99 -16.43
C GLN A 149 -14.05 5.83 -17.61
N ASN A 150 -12.78 5.67 -18.00
CA ASN A 150 -12.20 6.28 -19.20
C ASN A 150 -10.96 5.49 -19.67
N TRP A 151 -11.17 4.55 -20.59
CA TRP A 151 -10.11 3.72 -21.13
C TRP A 151 -8.98 4.50 -21.83
N ILE A 152 -9.31 5.63 -22.46
CA ILE A 152 -8.32 6.45 -23.16
C ILE A 152 -7.33 7.03 -22.15
N LEU A 153 -7.84 7.64 -21.08
CA LEU A 153 -6.99 8.18 -20.01
C LEU A 153 -6.19 7.09 -19.30
N ALA A 154 -6.81 5.93 -19.05
CA ALA A 154 -6.13 4.79 -18.44
C ALA A 154 -4.95 4.29 -19.29
N LEU A 155 -5.14 4.20 -20.63
CA LEU A 155 -4.09 3.79 -21.55
C LEU A 155 -2.99 4.85 -21.69
N ILE A 156 -3.34 6.14 -21.68
CA ILE A 156 -2.36 7.23 -21.70
C ILE A 156 -1.51 7.19 -20.42
N ALA A 157 -2.15 7.05 -19.24
CA ALA A 157 -1.43 6.93 -17.97
C ALA A 157 -0.47 5.73 -17.97
N LEU A 158 -0.98 4.55 -18.35
CA LEU A 158 -0.18 3.32 -18.42
C LEU A 158 0.97 3.44 -19.42
N GLY A 159 0.68 3.93 -20.63
CA GLY A 159 1.67 4.13 -21.68
C GLY A 159 2.77 5.10 -21.24
N THR A 160 2.39 6.18 -20.57
CA THR A 160 3.34 7.16 -20.01
C THR A 160 4.25 6.53 -18.95
N VAL A 161 3.68 5.76 -18.02
CA VAL A 161 4.46 5.05 -17.00
C VAL A 161 5.46 4.09 -17.64
N ILE A 162 5.02 3.28 -18.62
CA ILE A 162 5.89 2.35 -19.34
C ILE A 162 6.98 3.10 -20.10
N PHE A 163 6.62 4.18 -20.81
CA PHE A 163 7.56 4.98 -21.58
C PHE A 163 8.69 5.54 -20.69
N PHE A 164 8.35 6.19 -19.58
CA PHE A 164 9.36 6.74 -18.67
C PHE A 164 10.15 5.66 -17.92
N ASN A 165 9.57 4.49 -17.68
CA ASN A 165 10.27 3.38 -17.05
C ASN A 165 11.35 2.78 -17.96
N ILE A 166 11.06 2.66 -19.26
CA ILE A 166 11.98 2.02 -20.23
C ILE A 166 12.96 3.04 -20.82
N TRP A 167 12.44 4.17 -21.31
CA TRP A 167 13.23 5.18 -22.04
C TRP A 167 13.56 6.42 -21.21
N GLY A 168 13.05 6.53 -19.99
CA GLY A 168 13.34 7.66 -19.12
C GLY A 168 14.82 7.79 -18.82
N VAL A 169 15.33 9.04 -18.84
CA VAL A 169 16.73 9.37 -18.53
C VAL A 169 16.75 10.22 -17.26
N GLY A 170 17.75 9.99 -16.40
CA GLY A 170 17.96 10.76 -15.18
C GLY A 170 16.78 10.67 -14.21
N MET A 171 16.22 11.81 -13.83
CA MET A 171 15.15 11.91 -12.83
C MET A 171 13.82 11.31 -13.32
N PHE A 172 13.50 11.41 -14.62
CA PHE A 172 12.26 10.89 -15.18
C PHE A 172 12.13 9.38 -15.08
N ARG A 173 13.23 8.66 -15.14
CA ARG A 173 13.26 7.20 -14.93
C ARG A 173 12.88 6.79 -13.51
N ILE A 174 13.02 7.69 -12.57
CA ILE A 174 12.84 7.41 -11.15
C ILE A 174 11.40 7.73 -10.70
N ILE A 175 10.69 8.62 -11.44
CA ILE A 175 9.32 9.06 -11.13
C ILE A 175 8.28 8.70 -12.20
N PRO A 176 8.30 7.50 -12.80
CA PRO A 176 7.40 7.17 -13.90
C PRO A 176 5.93 7.25 -13.53
N ILE A 177 5.57 6.84 -12.30
CA ILE A 177 4.19 6.87 -11.79
C ILE A 177 3.69 8.32 -11.69
N LEU A 178 4.50 9.23 -11.16
CA LEU A 178 4.15 10.65 -11.09
C LEU A 178 3.96 11.24 -12.49
N MET A 179 4.83 10.89 -13.43
CA MET A 179 4.70 11.34 -14.82
C MET A 179 3.40 10.83 -15.47
N GLY A 180 3.02 9.58 -15.20
CA GLY A 180 1.75 9.02 -15.63
C GLY A 180 0.54 9.82 -15.10
N ILE A 181 0.56 10.17 -13.82
CA ILE A 181 -0.51 10.98 -13.19
C ILE A 181 -0.56 12.38 -13.82
N VAL A 182 0.58 13.07 -13.93
CA VAL A 182 0.65 14.44 -14.46
C VAL A 182 0.19 14.47 -15.92
N VAL A 183 0.69 13.58 -16.76
CA VAL A 183 0.33 13.54 -18.19
C VAL A 183 -1.14 13.20 -18.37
N SER A 184 -1.67 12.20 -17.66
CA SER A 184 -3.10 11.87 -17.76
C SER A 184 -3.99 13.00 -17.25
N TYR A 185 -3.59 13.70 -16.19
CA TYR A 185 -4.32 14.86 -15.69
C TYR A 185 -4.35 16.04 -16.66
N VAL A 186 -3.23 16.30 -17.37
CA VAL A 186 -3.17 17.38 -18.39
C VAL A 186 -4.02 17.05 -19.61
N VAL A 187 -4.17 15.76 -19.93
CA VAL A 187 -4.95 15.31 -21.09
C VAL A 187 -6.46 15.22 -20.75
N ALA A 188 -6.82 15.05 -19.49
CA ALA A 188 -8.21 14.96 -19.02
C ALA A 188 -8.92 16.31 -19.09
#